data_efcf3579fdc39345084b798690fb0ccf
#
_entry.id   efcf3579fdc39345084b798690fb0ccf
#
_cell.length_a   1.000
_cell.length_b   1.000
_cell.length_c   1.000
_cell.angle_alpha   90.00
_cell.angle_beta   90.00
_cell.angle_gamma   90.00
#
_symmetry.space_group_name_H-M   'P 1'
#
loop_
_entity.id
_entity.type
_entity.pdbx_description
1 polymer ?
#
loop_
_entity_poly.entity_id
_entity_poly.type
_entity_poly.pdbx_seq_one_letter_code
_entity_poly.pdbx_strand_id
1 'polypeptide(L)'
;MQTVVDDLASAVGLSVLIEDRDQRPVWWSTRGAVDGTRMRTILDRHVEPTAAAVVQRLKLTRATRPVHTPAIPEADMWARWCMPVRHEEKVIGLLWVLDPDGTLTESDLPALVECAELAAEAMAGSRQAAERRHRQRDALIERLICAPDQDVARELALLEHLPTDACVQVEAPAAAGGWPLQGSMSAHVVSSRPRNATSGGPVPLAELGEAVRRAEVTRRAIAAGARLEAPSWDALGAWRLITDAPASLTVAQVHPGAEVLLERTRDELLLTARVVLDHGGEVSAAAEELHVHRTTLYYRLNRIAELTGVDLRSGGDRTSLHMALWLAAYRSAFV
;
A
#
# COMPACT_ATOMS: atom_id res chain seq x y z
N MET A 1 -4.35 -17.01 27.56
CA MET A 1 -3.48 -18.01 26.89
C MET A 1 -2.07 -18.11 27.50
N GLN A 2 -1.38 -17.00 27.78
CA GLN A 2 -0.03 -17.10 28.35
C GLN A 2 -0.02 -17.97 29.63
N THR A 3 -0.96 -17.76 30.54
CA THR A 3 -1.10 -18.56 31.77
C THR A 3 -1.25 -20.07 31.48
N VAL A 4 -2.02 -20.45 30.46
CA VAL A 4 -2.22 -21.87 30.08
C VAL A 4 -0.90 -22.50 29.58
N VAL A 5 -0.10 -21.73 28.82
CA VAL A 5 1.23 -22.19 28.36
C VAL A 5 2.19 -22.34 29.55
N ASP A 6 2.15 -21.40 30.48
CA ASP A 6 2.99 -21.43 31.67
C ASP A 6 2.56 -22.58 32.65
N ASP A 7 1.27 -22.86 32.76
CA ASP A 7 0.72 -23.97 33.54
C ASP A 7 1.14 -25.32 32.94
N LEU A 8 1.01 -25.50 31.63
CA LEU A 8 1.51 -26.71 30.96
C LEU A 8 3.01 -26.87 31.17
N ALA A 9 3.81 -25.81 30.94
CA ALA A 9 5.24 -25.86 31.12
C ALA A 9 5.62 -26.18 32.55
N SER A 10 4.83 -25.74 33.54
CA SER A 10 5.02 -26.04 34.94
C SER A 10 4.69 -27.50 35.29
N ALA A 11 3.62 -28.03 34.71
CA ALA A 11 3.18 -29.41 34.95
C ALA A 11 4.18 -30.42 34.38
N VAL A 12 4.69 -30.18 33.17
CA VAL A 12 5.64 -31.10 32.51
C VAL A 12 7.11 -30.80 32.81
N GLY A 13 7.42 -29.63 33.39
CA GLY A 13 8.82 -29.22 33.71
C GLY A 13 9.65 -28.82 32.47
N LEU A 14 9.05 -28.64 31.32
CA LEU A 14 9.70 -28.47 30.02
C LEU A 14 9.29 -27.16 29.36
N SER A 15 10.11 -26.71 28.37
CA SER A 15 9.82 -25.50 27.60
C SER A 15 8.73 -25.73 26.56
N VAL A 16 7.70 -24.87 26.59
CA VAL A 16 6.55 -24.89 25.69
C VAL A 16 6.59 -23.66 24.78
N LEU A 17 6.25 -23.84 23.49
CA LEU A 17 6.09 -22.77 22.51
C LEU A 17 4.86 -23.05 21.65
N ILE A 18 4.06 -22.03 21.39
CA ILE A 18 3.00 -22.04 20.37
C ILE A 18 3.36 -21.06 19.29
N GLU A 19 3.35 -21.54 18.05
CA GLU A 19 3.61 -20.79 16.82
C GLU A 19 2.34 -20.67 15.99
N ASP A 20 2.24 -19.60 15.20
CA ASP A 20 1.20 -19.46 14.19
C ASP A 20 1.48 -20.31 12.94
N ARG A 21 0.63 -20.19 11.93
CA ARG A 21 0.75 -20.89 10.65
C ARG A 21 2.05 -20.55 9.89
N ASP A 22 2.56 -19.34 10.08
CA ASP A 22 3.80 -18.88 9.47
C ASP A 22 5.02 -19.19 10.37
N GLN A 23 4.81 -20.03 11.37
CA GLN A 23 5.80 -20.46 12.36
C GLN A 23 6.41 -19.30 13.17
N ARG A 24 5.61 -18.25 13.40
CA ARG A 24 6.00 -17.14 14.27
C ARG A 24 5.57 -17.43 15.70
N PRO A 25 6.43 -17.17 16.71
CA PRO A 25 6.10 -17.40 18.10
C PRO A 25 4.95 -16.50 18.54
N VAL A 26 3.92 -17.11 19.13
CA VAL A 26 2.73 -16.43 19.66
C VAL A 26 2.75 -16.42 21.19
N TRP A 27 2.92 -17.60 21.81
CA TRP A 27 3.06 -17.76 23.25
C TRP A 27 4.19 -18.74 23.56
N TRP A 28 4.97 -18.45 24.59
CA TRP A 28 6.05 -19.34 25.03
C TRP A 28 6.28 -19.26 26.53
N SER A 29 6.74 -20.36 27.11
CA SER A 29 7.15 -20.39 28.50
C SER A 29 8.59 -19.92 28.68
N THR A 30 8.89 -19.38 29.88
CA THR A 30 10.24 -19.05 30.31
C THR A 30 10.88 -20.19 31.13
N ARG A 31 10.17 -21.33 31.29
CA ARG A 31 10.65 -22.51 32.04
C ARG A 31 11.39 -23.47 31.13
N GLY A 32 12.30 -24.24 31.78
CA GLY A 32 13.07 -25.28 31.12
C GLY A 32 14.25 -24.79 30.31
N ALA A 33 15.14 -25.70 30.01
CA ALA A 33 16.22 -25.41 29.05
C ALA A 33 15.69 -25.26 27.64
N VAL A 34 16.37 -24.47 26.82
CA VAL A 34 16.01 -24.23 25.42
C VAL A 34 17.19 -24.51 24.52
N ASP A 35 16.93 -25.02 23.32
CA ASP A 35 17.95 -25.18 22.28
C ASP A 35 18.16 -23.86 21.50
N GLY A 36 19.21 -23.83 20.67
CA GLY A 36 19.55 -22.63 19.90
C GLY A 36 18.46 -22.23 18.93
N THR A 37 17.77 -23.18 18.28
CA THR A 37 16.65 -22.88 17.38
C THR A 37 15.47 -22.23 18.12
N ARG A 38 15.08 -22.72 19.30
CA ARG A 38 14.04 -22.13 20.14
C ARG A 38 14.42 -20.71 20.54
N MET A 39 15.67 -20.50 20.98
CA MET A 39 16.16 -19.19 21.40
C MET A 39 16.10 -18.19 20.23
N ARG A 40 16.63 -18.55 19.06
CA ARG A 40 16.58 -17.70 17.87
C ARG A 40 15.15 -17.41 17.43
N THR A 41 14.29 -18.43 17.36
CA THR A 41 12.87 -18.25 16.99
C THR A 41 12.15 -17.21 17.87
N ILE A 42 12.40 -17.22 19.18
CA ILE A 42 11.77 -16.27 20.12
C ILE A 42 12.35 -14.86 19.95
N LEU A 43 13.69 -14.74 19.85
CA LEU A 43 14.37 -13.43 19.75
C LEU A 43 14.11 -12.75 18.42
N ASP A 44 14.20 -13.49 17.32
CA ASP A 44 14.08 -12.95 15.96
C ASP A 44 12.62 -12.90 15.49
N ARG A 45 11.70 -13.50 16.27
CA ARG A 45 10.29 -13.70 15.91
C ARG A 45 10.11 -14.37 14.54
N HIS A 46 11.06 -15.23 14.20
CA HIS A 46 11.14 -15.91 12.92
C HIS A 46 11.85 -17.25 13.09
N VAL A 47 11.38 -18.28 12.35
CA VAL A 47 12.01 -19.59 12.31
C VAL A 47 12.98 -19.67 11.14
N GLU A 48 14.18 -20.19 11.38
CA GLU A 48 15.16 -20.42 10.32
C GLU A 48 14.63 -21.42 9.27
N PRO A 49 14.96 -21.25 7.98
CA PRO A 49 14.46 -22.12 6.92
C PRO A 49 14.73 -23.61 7.12
N THR A 50 15.88 -23.96 7.74
CA THR A 50 16.27 -25.33 8.05
C THR A 50 15.33 -25.98 9.08
N ALA A 51 14.98 -25.22 10.13
CA ALA A 51 14.03 -25.67 11.15
C ALA A 51 12.59 -25.69 10.59
N ALA A 52 12.20 -24.71 9.80
CA ALA A 52 10.89 -24.66 9.13
C ALA A 52 10.67 -25.88 8.21
N ALA A 53 11.67 -26.32 7.49
CA ALA A 53 11.61 -27.48 6.60
C ALA A 53 11.30 -28.80 7.36
N VAL A 54 11.61 -28.89 8.65
CA VAL A 54 11.32 -30.08 9.49
C VAL A 54 9.82 -30.33 9.54
N VAL A 55 9.01 -29.30 9.72
CA VAL A 55 7.53 -29.39 9.77
C VAL A 55 6.96 -30.04 8.50
N GLN A 56 7.49 -29.67 7.34
CA GLN A 56 7.07 -30.22 6.04
C GLN A 56 7.61 -31.64 5.85
N ARG A 57 8.90 -31.87 6.12
CA ARG A 57 9.57 -33.18 5.98
C ARG A 57 8.87 -34.25 6.82
N LEU A 58 8.53 -33.96 8.05
CA LEU A 58 7.86 -34.88 8.97
C LEU A 58 6.33 -34.85 8.84
N LYS A 59 5.78 -34.02 7.95
CA LYS A 59 4.32 -33.87 7.72
C LYS A 59 3.54 -33.59 8.99
N LEU A 60 4.10 -32.83 9.91
CA LEU A 60 3.55 -32.60 11.24
C LEU A 60 2.16 -31.98 11.19
N THR A 61 1.86 -31.13 10.21
CA THR A 61 0.54 -30.52 10.03
C THR A 61 -0.58 -31.55 9.75
N ARG A 62 -0.26 -32.79 9.38
CA ARG A 62 -1.24 -33.86 9.19
C ARG A 62 -1.57 -34.66 10.44
N ALA A 63 -0.78 -34.48 11.49
CA ALA A 63 -0.99 -35.19 12.75
C ALA A 63 -2.30 -34.78 13.43
N THR A 64 -2.97 -35.73 14.06
CA THR A 64 -4.19 -35.52 14.87
C THR A 64 -3.95 -35.75 16.36
N ARG A 65 -2.74 -36.17 16.72
CA ARG A 65 -2.27 -36.39 18.08
C ARG A 65 -0.84 -35.91 18.21
N PRO A 66 -0.32 -35.71 19.43
CA PRO A 66 1.07 -35.32 19.65
C PRO A 66 2.04 -36.29 18.95
N VAL A 67 3.04 -35.74 18.27
CA VAL A 67 4.07 -36.50 17.54
C VAL A 67 5.43 -36.16 18.14
N HIS A 68 6.16 -37.19 18.55
CA HIS A 68 7.54 -37.05 18.96
C HIS A 68 8.45 -36.85 17.74
N THR A 69 9.27 -35.82 17.75
CA THR A 69 10.29 -35.54 16.74
C THR A 69 11.67 -35.74 17.35
N PRO A 70 12.56 -36.53 16.72
CA PRO A 70 13.91 -36.74 17.23
C PRO A 70 14.72 -35.43 17.18
N ALA A 71 15.84 -35.43 17.87
CA ALA A 71 16.82 -34.33 17.74
C ALA A 71 17.33 -34.23 16.27
N ILE A 72 17.55 -33.01 15.83
CA ILE A 72 18.05 -32.69 14.49
C ILE A 72 19.25 -31.77 14.65
N PRO A 73 20.45 -32.33 14.81
CA PRO A 73 21.66 -31.57 15.13
C PRO A 73 22.00 -30.49 14.08
N GLU A 74 21.76 -30.79 12.80
CA GLU A 74 22.00 -29.83 11.69
C GLU A 74 21.13 -28.59 11.72
N ALA A 75 20.01 -28.62 12.46
CA ALA A 75 19.13 -27.48 12.73
C ALA A 75 19.28 -26.95 14.16
N ASP A 76 20.23 -27.45 14.94
CA ASP A 76 20.39 -27.13 16.36
C ASP A 76 19.07 -27.31 17.14
N MET A 77 18.37 -28.43 16.84
CA MET A 77 17.07 -28.78 17.41
C MET A 77 17.18 -30.01 18.31
N TRP A 78 16.77 -29.86 19.55
CA TRP A 78 16.60 -31.01 20.48
C TRP A 78 15.35 -31.81 20.13
N ALA A 79 15.29 -33.05 20.68
CA ALA A 79 14.08 -33.86 20.63
C ALA A 79 12.91 -33.09 21.27
N ARG A 80 11.74 -33.24 20.70
CA ARG A 80 10.55 -32.47 21.11
C ARG A 80 9.25 -33.12 20.67
N TRP A 81 8.18 -32.76 21.33
CA TRP A 81 6.84 -33.11 20.90
C TRP A 81 6.22 -31.95 20.13
N CYS A 82 5.46 -32.29 19.07
CA CYS A 82 4.69 -31.37 18.26
C CYS A 82 3.22 -31.77 18.29
N MET A 83 2.33 -30.81 18.57
CA MET A 83 0.89 -30.97 18.42
C MET A 83 0.38 -29.84 17.52
N PRO A 84 -0.27 -30.16 16.36
CA PRO A 84 -0.92 -29.15 15.53
C PRO A 84 -2.07 -28.48 16.26
N VAL A 85 -2.08 -27.15 16.25
CA VAL A 85 -3.18 -26.32 16.74
C VAL A 85 -4.20 -26.20 15.62
N ARG A 86 -5.42 -26.74 15.80
CA ARG A 86 -6.46 -26.84 14.77
C ARG A 86 -7.73 -26.12 15.16
N HIS A 87 -8.28 -25.40 14.18
CA HIS A 87 -9.62 -24.80 14.26
C HIS A 87 -10.40 -25.14 12.99
N GLU A 88 -11.61 -25.67 13.11
CA GLU A 88 -12.44 -26.08 11.96
C GLU A 88 -11.67 -26.93 10.92
N GLU A 89 -11.00 -27.98 11.38
CA GLU A 89 -10.19 -28.90 10.55
C GLU A 89 -8.92 -28.26 9.92
N LYS A 90 -8.71 -26.96 10.06
CA LYS A 90 -7.53 -26.26 9.53
C LYS A 90 -6.46 -26.14 10.59
N VAL A 91 -5.21 -26.42 10.22
CA VAL A 91 -4.06 -26.12 11.08
C VAL A 91 -3.81 -24.61 11.04
N ILE A 92 -3.84 -23.98 12.19
CA ILE A 92 -3.61 -22.55 12.39
C ILE A 92 -2.36 -22.24 13.17
N GLY A 93 -1.68 -23.28 13.71
CA GLY A 93 -0.45 -23.16 14.46
C GLY A 93 0.12 -24.50 14.84
N LEU A 94 1.22 -24.48 15.59
CA LEU A 94 1.91 -25.66 16.15
C LEU A 94 2.25 -25.38 17.60
N LEU A 95 1.97 -26.38 18.47
CA LEU A 95 2.45 -26.41 19.83
C LEU A 95 3.68 -27.31 19.89
N TRP A 96 4.74 -26.84 20.53
CA TRP A 96 6.01 -27.53 20.70
C TRP A 96 6.40 -27.63 22.18
N VAL A 97 6.76 -28.83 22.60
CA VAL A 97 7.33 -29.08 23.92
C VAL A 97 8.72 -29.69 23.76
N LEU A 98 9.76 -29.01 24.24
CA LEU A 98 11.13 -29.56 24.24
C LEU A 98 11.23 -30.71 25.21
N ASP A 99 11.75 -31.86 24.77
CA ASP A 99 11.90 -33.05 25.59
C ASP A 99 13.23 -33.75 25.23
N PRO A 100 14.38 -33.10 25.54
CA PRO A 100 15.69 -33.63 25.16
C PRO A 100 16.01 -34.97 25.84
N ASP A 101 15.48 -35.21 27.02
CA ASP A 101 15.79 -36.39 27.86
C ASP A 101 14.71 -37.48 27.75
N GLY A 102 13.63 -37.27 26.99
CA GLY A 102 12.53 -38.21 26.82
C GLY A 102 11.73 -38.43 28.11
N THR A 103 11.50 -37.35 28.84
CA THR A 103 10.83 -37.41 30.16
C THR A 103 9.31 -37.37 30.07
N LEU A 104 8.74 -36.90 28.94
CA LEU A 104 7.30 -36.90 28.68
C LEU A 104 6.79 -38.32 28.50
N THR A 105 5.73 -38.62 29.21
CA THR A 105 5.05 -39.93 29.17
C THR A 105 3.70 -39.84 28.46
N GLU A 106 3.10 -40.98 28.17
CA GLU A 106 1.77 -41.04 27.57
C GLU A 106 0.69 -40.38 28.44
N SER A 107 0.89 -40.31 29.77
CA SER A 107 -0.02 -39.64 30.70
C SER A 107 0.00 -38.12 30.58
N ASP A 108 1.04 -37.51 29.98
CA ASP A 108 1.20 -36.09 29.82
C ASP A 108 0.60 -35.59 28.49
N LEU A 109 0.44 -36.49 27.48
CA LEU A 109 -0.05 -36.11 26.15
C LEU A 109 -1.44 -35.47 26.13
N PRO A 110 -2.40 -35.87 26.99
CA PRO A 110 -3.70 -35.18 27.03
C PRO A 110 -3.59 -33.69 27.38
N ALA A 111 -2.65 -33.29 28.22
CA ALA A 111 -2.41 -31.90 28.58
C ALA A 111 -1.89 -31.07 27.37
N LEU A 112 -1.08 -31.69 26.51
CA LEU A 112 -0.66 -31.04 25.24
C LEU A 112 -1.85 -30.82 24.32
N VAL A 113 -2.76 -31.80 24.21
CA VAL A 113 -3.98 -31.69 23.39
C VAL A 113 -4.87 -30.58 23.91
N GLU A 114 -5.17 -30.56 25.21
CA GLU A 114 -5.98 -29.52 25.84
C GLU A 114 -5.39 -28.11 25.61
N CYS A 115 -4.07 -27.96 25.81
CA CYS A 115 -3.40 -26.71 25.58
C CYS A 115 -3.50 -26.26 24.10
N ALA A 116 -3.38 -27.20 23.16
CA ALA A 116 -3.52 -26.91 21.73
C ALA A 116 -4.94 -26.52 21.36
N GLU A 117 -5.98 -27.12 21.96
CA GLU A 117 -7.39 -26.76 21.78
C GLU A 117 -7.68 -25.34 22.28
N LEU A 118 -7.25 -25.03 23.51
CA LEU A 118 -7.38 -23.68 24.07
C LEU A 118 -6.62 -22.63 23.25
N ALA A 119 -5.46 -23.00 22.72
CA ALA A 119 -4.71 -22.14 21.83
C ALA A 119 -5.45 -21.89 20.51
N ALA A 120 -6.10 -22.92 19.96
CA ALA A 120 -6.89 -22.82 18.76
C ALA A 120 -8.06 -21.83 18.91
N GLU A 121 -8.79 -21.91 19.99
CA GLU A 121 -9.90 -20.98 20.30
C GLU A 121 -9.40 -19.55 20.44
N ALA A 122 -8.29 -19.33 21.16
CA ALA A 122 -7.72 -18.01 21.38
C ALA A 122 -7.18 -17.39 20.07
N MET A 123 -6.48 -18.18 19.25
CA MET A 123 -5.97 -17.72 17.94
C MET A 123 -7.11 -17.41 16.98
N ALA A 124 -8.12 -18.28 16.91
CA ALA A 124 -9.29 -18.05 16.05
C ALA A 124 -10.08 -16.81 16.48
N GLY A 125 -10.30 -16.62 17.77
CA GLY A 125 -10.96 -15.44 18.33
C GLY A 125 -10.21 -14.15 18.02
N SER A 126 -8.89 -14.15 18.19
CA SER A 126 -8.04 -13.00 17.86
C SER A 126 -8.07 -12.66 16.38
N ARG A 127 -8.03 -13.68 15.51
CA ARG A 127 -8.13 -13.50 14.06
C ARG A 127 -9.48 -12.92 13.64
N GLN A 128 -10.58 -13.47 14.16
CA GLN A 128 -11.93 -12.96 13.88
C GLN A 128 -12.11 -11.52 14.37
N ALA A 129 -11.52 -11.15 15.51
CA ALA A 129 -11.55 -9.79 16.03
C ALA A 129 -10.78 -8.83 15.10
N ALA A 130 -9.59 -9.24 14.65
CA ALA A 130 -8.80 -8.47 13.70
C ALA A 130 -9.52 -8.29 12.34
N GLU A 131 -10.13 -9.35 11.81
CA GLU A 131 -10.89 -9.30 10.56
C GLU A 131 -12.14 -8.42 10.68
N ARG A 132 -12.82 -8.44 11.83
CA ARG A 132 -13.96 -7.53 12.11
C ARG A 132 -13.49 -6.08 12.16
N ARG A 133 -12.39 -5.82 12.86
CA ARG A 133 -11.80 -4.47 12.94
C ARG A 133 -11.40 -3.95 11.55
N HIS A 134 -10.77 -4.77 10.72
CA HIS A 134 -10.40 -4.40 9.35
C HIS A 134 -11.65 -4.06 8.51
N ARG A 135 -12.70 -4.90 8.54
CA ARG A 135 -13.94 -4.63 7.82
C ARG A 135 -14.63 -3.35 8.29
N GLN A 136 -14.66 -3.11 9.59
CA GLN A 136 -15.23 -1.88 10.15
C GLN A 136 -14.43 -0.66 9.70
N ARG A 137 -13.10 -0.72 9.78
CA ARG A 137 -12.23 0.34 9.27
C ARG A 137 -12.48 0.63 7.80
N ASP A 138 -12.49 -0.39 6.96
CA ASP A 138 -12.66 -0.24 5.51
C ASP A 138 -14.03 0.37 5.18
N ALA A 139 -15.08 -0.02 5.87
CA ALA A 139 -16.41 0.58 5.72
C ALA A 139 -16.44 2.06 6.12
N LEU A 140 -15.75 2.45 7.20
CA LEU A 140 -15.63 3.86 7.61
C LEU A 140 -14.83 4.67 6.59
N ILE A 141 -13.75 4.12 6.06
CA ILE A 141 -12.94 4.74 5.00
C ILE A 141 -13.81 4.97 3.75
N GLU A 142 -14.57 3.99 3.29
CA GLU A 142 -15.46 4.13 2.13
C GLU A 142 -16.50 5.23 2.35
N ARG A 143 -17.08 5.32 3.55
CA ARG A 143 -18.03 6.39 3.89
C ARG A 143 -17.38 7.77 3.79
N LEU A 144 -16.17 7.95 4.33
CA LEU A 144 -15.43 9.22 4.28
C LEU A 144 -14.98 9.59 2.86
N ILE A 145 -14.72 8.60 2.00
CA ILE A 145 -14.44 8.86 0.58
C ILE A 145 -15.67 9.38 -0.13
N CYS A 146 -16.85 8.84 0.19
CA CYS A 146 -18.11 9.26 -0.44
C CYS A 146 -18.58 10.65 0.01
N ALA A 147 -18.44 10.98 1.29
CA ALA A 147 -18.86 12.28 1.84
C ALA A 147 -18.08 12.64 3.11
N PRO A 148 -17.72 13.91 3.30
CA PRO A 148 -17.11 14.39 4.54
C PRO A 148 -18.07 14.20 5.73
N ASP A 149 -17.58 13.59 6.82
CA ASP A 149 -18.38 13.31 8.00
C ASP A 149 -17.49 13.30 9.27
N GLN A 150 -17.72 14.24 10.18
CA GLN A 150 -16.95 14.37 11.41
C GLN A 150 -17.19 13.26 12.41
N ASP A 151 -18.41 12.69 12.45
CA ASP A 151 -18.74 11.60 13.36
C ASP A 151 -18.09 10.30 12.92
N VAL A 152 -18.13 10.01 11.61
CA VAL A 152 -17.44 8.89 11.00
C VAL A 152 -15.92 9.01 11.19
N ALA A 153 -15.37 10.19 11.03
CA ALA A 153 -13.93 10.43 11.24
C ALA A 153 -13.54 10.18 12.71
N ARG A 154 -14.37 10.60 13.67
CA ARG A 154 -14.14 10.30 15.10
C ARG A 154 -14.23 8.80 15.39
N GLU A 155 -15.22 8.09 14.81
CA GLU A 155 -15.33 6.64 14.96
C GLU A 155 -14.08 5.93 14.41
N LEU A 156 -13.61 6.32 13.22
CA LEU A 156 -12.38 5.77 12.62
C LEU A 156 -11.15 6.08 13.47
N ALA A 157 -11.03 7.32 13.98
CA ALA A 157 -9.92 7.70 14.84
C ALA A 157 -9.88 6.87 16.14
N LEU A 158 -11.03 6.64 16.77
CA LEU A 158 -11.13 5.77 17.95
C LEU A 158 -10.77 4.31 17.61
N LEU A 159 -11.28 3.78 16.51
CA LEU A 159 -10.99 2.42 16.06
C LEU A 159 -9.49 2.18 15.83
N GLU A 160 -8.81 3.15 15.24
CA GLU A 160 -7.38 3.07 14.88
C GLU A 160 -6.44 3.71 15.91
N HIS A 161 -6.97 4.15 17.06
CA HIS A 161 -6.21 4.83 18.13
C HIS A 161 -5.47 6.08 17.68
N LEU A 162 -6.11 6.88 16.82
CA LEU A 162 -5.56 8.13 16.28
C LEU A 162 -5.98 9.34 17.12
N PRO A 163 -5.22 10.44 17.06
CA PRO A 163 -5.67 11.73 17.59
C PRO A 163 -6.98 12.20 16.96
N THR A 164 -7.79 12.94 17.70
CA THR A 164 -9.08 13.46 17.21
C THR A 164 -8.93 14.53 16.11
N ASP A 165 -7.77 15.14 16.00
CA ASP A 165 -7.34 16.11 14.99
C ASP A 165 -6.44 15.48 13.91
N ALA A 166 -6.47 14.17 13.77
CA ALA A 166 -5.66 13.46 12.79
C ALA A 166 -5.89 14.02 11.37
N CYS A 167 -4.78 14.22 10.68
CA CYS A 167 -4.76 14.55 9.27
C CYS A 167 -4.39 13.32 8.45
N VAL A 168 -4.85 13.28 7.22
CA VAL A 168 -4.59 12.20 6.27
C VAL A 168 -4.04 12.74 4.97
N GLN A 169 -3.16 11.98 4.37
CA GLN A 169 -2.57 12.22 3.06
C GLN A 169 -2.77 10.97 2.21
N VAL A 170 -3.07 11.16 0.92
CA VAL A 170 -3.21 10.06 -0.03
C VAL A 170 -2.03 10.07 -1.01
N GLU A 171 -1.40 8.91 -1.16
CA GLU A 171 -0.29 8.69 -2.08
C GLU A 171 -0.72 7.83 -3.27
N ALA A 172 -0.28 8.23 -4.45
CA ALA A 172 -0.48 7.50 -5.70
C ALA A 172 0.83 7.57 -6.53
N PRO A 173 1.52 6.44 -6.79
CA PRO A 173 1.12 5.07 -6.43
C PRO A 173 1.15 4.81 -4.92
N ALA A 174 0.46 3.73 -4.50
CA ALA A 174 0.37 3.34 -3.10
C ALA A 174 1.75 3.08 -2.47
N ALA A 175 1.97 3.62 -1.28
CA ALA A 175 3.15 3.37 -0.47
C ALA A 175 2.87 2.36 0.66
N ALA A 176 3.92 1.73 1.17
CA ALA A 176 3.81 0.76 2.25
C ALA A 176 3.36 1.41 3.58
N GLY A 177 2.59 0.67 4.37
CA GLY A 177 2.20 1.08 5.73
C GLY A 177 0.96 1.97 5.83
N GLY A 178 0.34 2.34 4.69
CA GLY A 178 -0.92 3.07 4.66
C GLY A 178 -2.14 2.17 4.56
N TRP A 179 -3.32 2.75 4.71
CA TRP A 179 -4.58 2.07 4.40
C TRP A 179 -4.73 1.91 2.88
N PRO A 180 -4.91 0.69 2.37
CA PRO A 180 -5.07 0.48 0.94
C PRO A 180 -6.39 1.09 0.46
N LEU A 181 -6.33 1.80 -0.67
CA LEU A 181 -7.46 2.41 -1.35
C LEU A 181 -7.58 1.87 -2.78
N GLN A 182 -8.70 2.13 -3.43
CA GLN A 182 -8.89 1.78 -4.84
C GLN A 182 -7.92 2.56 -5.75
N GLY A 183 -7.66 2.04 -6.95
CA GLY A 183 -6.82 2.71 -7.95
C GLY A 183 -5.32 2.77 -7.61
N SER A 184 -4.80 1.77 -6.87
CA SER A 184 -3.39 1.72 -6.44
C SER A 184 -2.96 2.95 -5.63
N MET A 185 -3.83 3.41 -4.75
CA MET A 185 -3.58 4.49 -3.80
C MET A 185 -3.51 3.96 -2.37
N SER A 186 -2.90 4.73 -1.47
CA SER A 186 -2.90 4.47 -0.04
C SER A 186 -3.09 5.75 0.76
N ALA A 187 -3.86 5.66 1.86
CA ALA A 187 -4.03 6.76 2.81
C ALA A 187 -3.08 6.59 4.00
N HIS A 188 -2.39 7.65 4.35
CA HIS A 188 -1.45 7.69 5.46
C HIS A 188 -1.86 8.76 6.47
N VAL A 189 -1.94 8.37 7.73
CA VAL A 189 -2.13 9.34 8.81
C VAL A 189 -0.81 10.08 9.03
N VAL A 190 -0.88 11.41 9.03
CA VAL A 190 0.27 12.28 9.19
C VAL A 190 0.10 13.17 10.41
N SER A 191 1.13 13.24 11.23
CA SER A 191 1.21 14.13 12.39
C SER A 191 1.92 15.45 12.08
N SER A 192 2.59 15.54 10.91
CA SER A 192 3.30 16.73 10.43
C SER A 192 3.65 16.58 8.96
N ARG A 193 3.97 17.69 8.28
CA ARG A 193 4.20 17.87 6.83
C ARG A 193 4.65 16.64 6.06
N PRO A 194 4.01 16.36 4.91
CA PRO A 194 4.31 15.20 4.07
C PRO A 194 5.74 15.24 3.53
N ARG A 195 6.35 14.07 3.48
CA ARG A 195 7.61 13.85 2.77
C ARG A 195 7.29 13.21 1.43
N ASN A 196 7.49 13.94 0.36
CA ASN A 196 7.57 13.46 -1.03
C ASN A 196 6.41 12.59 -1.53
N ALA A 197 5.92 12.88 -2.68
CA ALA A 197 5.19 12.06 -3.62
C ALA A 197 3.91 12.72 -4.12
N THR A 198 3.21 12.07 -5.03
CA THR A 198 1.90 12.45 -5.54
C THR A 198 0.90 12.40 -4.39
N SER A 199 0.75 13.52 -3.70
CA SER A 199 0.01 13.59 -2.45
C SER A 199 -1.29 14.37 -2.60
N GLY A 200 -2.37 13.76 -2.13
CA GLY A 200 -3.68 14.38 -2.05
C GLY A 200 -3.92 15.20 -0.79
N GLY A 201 -2.93 15.37 0.08
CA GLY A 201 -3.11 16.07 1.35
C GLY A 201 -1.88 16.84 1.79
N PRO A 202 -1.74 17.15 3.11
CA PRO A 202 -2.63 16.68 4.20
C PRO A 202 -3.96 17.45 4.29
N VAL A 203 -5.00 16.72 4.67
CA VAL A 203 -6.33 17.26 4.99
C VAL A 203 -6.83 16.64 6.30
N PRO A 204 -7.82 17.24 7.01
CA PRO A 204 -8.47 16.59 8.13
C PRO A 204 -9.01 15.20 7.74
N LEU A 205 -8.98 14.23 8.67
CA LEU A 205 -9.45 12.86 8.41
C LEU A 205 -10.87 12.82 7.85
N ALA A 206 -11.74 13.73 8.30
CA ALA A 206 -13.11 13.84 7.80
C ALA A 206 -13.21 14.20 6.31
N GLU A 207 -12.15 14.73 5.72
CA GLU A 207 -12.05 15.13 4.32
C GLU A 207 -11.24 14.13 3.48
N LEU A 208 -11.17 12.87 3.89
CA LEU A 208 -10.41 11.83 3.18
C LEU A 208 -10.78 11.75 1.69
N GLY A 209 -12.06 11.90 1.35
CA GLY A 209 -12.53 11.91 -0.05
C GLY A 209 -11.88 13.02 -0.87
N GLU A 210 -11.66 14.20 -0.28
CA GLU A 210 -10.95 15.29 -0.92
C GLU A 210 -9.46 14.97 -1.13
N ALA A 211 -8.80 14.29 -0.17
CA ALA A 211 -7.43 13.82 -0.36
C ALA A 211 -7.32 12.82 -1.52
N VAL A 212 -8.27 11.87 -1.62
CA VAL A 212 -8.35 10.91 -2.72
C VAL A 212 -8.53 11.63 -4.06
N ARG A 213 -9.48 12.57 -4.12
CA ARG A 213 -9.71 13.37 -5.33
C ARG A 213 -8.46 14.14 -5.76
N ARG A 214 -7.77 14.80 -4.82
CA ARG A 214 -6.53 15.54 -5.10
C ARG A 214 -5.43 14.64 -5.63
N ALA A 215 -5.23 13.48 -5.02
CA ALA A 215 -4.22 12.53 -5.46
C ALA A 215 -4.51 11.99 -6.87
N GLU A 216 -5.76 11.62 -7.15
CA GLU A 216 -6.19 11.14 -8.47
C GLU A 216 -6.04 12.22 -9.55
N VAL A 217 -6.47 13.45 -9.25
CA VAL A 217 -6.34 14.59 -10.15
C VAL A 217 -4.88 14.89 -10.45
N THR A 218 -4.01 14.89 -9.42
CA THR A 218 -2.57 15.12 -9.60
C THR A 218 -1.93 14.03 -10.45
N ARG A 219 -2.24 12.77 -10.18
CA ARG A 219 -1.77 11.63 -10.98
C ARG A 219 -2.20 11.76 -12.46
N ARG A 220 -3.44 12.18 -12.68
CA ARG A 220 -4.01 12.37 -14.00
C ARG A 220 -3.36 13.54 -14.75
N ALA A 221 -3.10 14.63 -14.07
CA ALA A 221 -2.39 15.78 -14.66
C ALA A 221 -0.96 15.40 -15.07
N ILE A 222 -0.24 14.64 -14.22
CA ILE A 222 1.11 14.14 -14.55
C ILE A 222 1.05 13.21 -15.77
N ALA A 223 0.10 12.28 -15.83
CA ALA A 223 -0.08 11.41 -16.99
C ALA A 223 -0.44 12.19 -18.27
N ALA A 224 -1.13 13.33 -18.15
CA ALA A 224 -1.42 14.25 -19.23
C ALA A 224 -0.22 15.12 -19.64
N GLY A 225 0.92 15.02 -18.94
CA GLY A 225 2.14 15.75 -19.27
C GLY A 225 2.42 16.98 -18.40
N ALA A 226 1.73 17.14 -17.25
CA ALA A 226 2.04 18.22 -16.31
C ALA A 226 3.48 18.11 -15.80
N ARG A 227 4.27 19.15 -15.97
CA ARG A 227 5.66 19.26 -15.47
C ARG A 227 5.60 19.96 -14.12
N LEU A 228 5.64 19.19 -13.05
CA LEU A 228 5.53 19.69 -11.68
C LEU A 228 6.90 19.66 -10.99
N GLU A 229 7.19 20.66 -10.16
CA GLU A 229 8.39 20.66 -9.30
C GLU A 229 8.36 19.51 -8.27
N ALA A 230 7.16 19.18 -7.81
CA ALA A 230 6.89 18.03 -6.97
C ALA A 230 5.55 17.39 -7.39
N PRO A 231 5.41 16.06 -7.32
CA PRO A 231 4.17 15.38 -7.68
C PRO A 231 3.11 15.57 -6.58
N SER A 232 2.64 16.80 -6.40
CA SER A 232 1.69 17.17 -5.36
C SER A 232 0.58 18.09 -5.89
N TRP A 233 -0.58 18.04 -5.22
CA TRP A 233 -1.71 18.93 -5.50
C TRP A 233 -1.30 20.41 -5.45
N ASP A 234 -0.43 20.80 -4.52
CA ASP A 234 -0.03 22.19 -4.36
C ASP A 234 0.84 22.69 -5.51
N ALA A 235 1.58 21.79 -6.16
CA ALA A 235 2.41 22.10 -7.31
C ALA A 235 1.65 22.20 -8.64
N LEU A 236 0.36 21.85 -8.70
CA LEU A 236 -0.42 21.84 -9.94
C LEU A 236 -0.56 23.22 -10.60
N GLY A 237 -0.53 24.31 -9.82
CA GLY A 237 -0.65 25.65 -10.38
C GLY A 237 -1.88 25.82 -11.29
N ALA A 238 -1.65 26.29 -12.51
CA ALA A 238 -2.71 26.50 -13.49
C ALA A 238 -3.44 25.22 -13.95
N TRP A 239 -2.84 24.04 -13.76
CA TRP A 239 -3.52 22.78 -14.04
C TRP A 239 -4.79 22.57 -13.19
N ARG A 240 -4.92 23.22 -12.02
CA ARG A 240 -6.16 23.18 -11.23
C ARG A 240 -7.37 23.70 -12.01
N LEU A 241 -7.18 24.72 -12.87
CA LEU A 241 -8.25 25.23 -13.72
C LEU A 241 -8.71 24.19 -14.76
N ILE A 242 -7.76 23.39 -15.25
CA ILE A 242 -8.05 22.32 -16.21
C ILE A 242 -8.76 21.15 -15.52
N THR A 243 -8.32 20.80 -14.32
CA THR A 243 -8.88 19.65 -13.59
C THR A 243 -10.30 19.91 -13.10
N ASP A 244 -10.64 21.16 -12.80
CA ASP A 244 -11.96 21.58 -12.34
C ASP A 244 -12.86 22.08 -13.50
N ALA A 245 -12.37 22.01 -14.75
CA ALA A 245 -13.14 22.44 -15.91
C ALA A 245 -14.41 21.55 -16.10
N PRO A 246 -15.58 22.18 -16.30
CA PRO A 246 -16.82 21.43 -16.48
C PRO A 246 -16.74 20.51 -17.71
N ALA A 247 -17.40 19.36 -17.63
CA ALA A 247 -17.40 18.37 -18.72
C ALA A 247 -17.95 18.95 -20.05
N SER A 248 -18.83 19.94 -19.96
CA SER A 248 -19.41 20.64 -21.10
C SER A 248 -18.46 21.60 -21.84
N LEU A 249 -17.35 22.02 -21.20
CA LEU A 249 -16.37 22.90 -21.81
C LEU A 249 -15.60 22.14 -22.89
N THR A 250 -15.74 22.48 -24.16
CA THR A 250 -15.02 21.82 -25.25
C THR A 250 -13.63 22.45 -25.47
N VAL A 251 -12.73 21.68 -26.07
CA VAL A 251 -11.39 22.16 -26.47
C VAL A 251 -11.51 23.35 -27.41
N ALA A 252 -12.40 23.28 -28.37
CA ALA A 252 -12.66 24.35 -29.33
C ALA A 252 -13.19 25.63 -28.67
N GLN A 253 -13.98 25.54 -27.62
CA GLN A 253 -14.45 26.70 -26.83
C GLN A 253 -13.31 27.41 -26.08
N VAL A 254 -12.27 26.67 -25.66
CA VAL A 254 -11.07 27.28 -25.08
C VAL A 254 -10.20 27.91 -26.16
N HIS A 255 -9.91 27.16 -27.23
CA HIS A 255 -9.19 27.68 -28.37
C HIS A 255 -9.44 26.84 -29.66
N PRO A 256 -10.05 27.37 -30.71
CA PRO A 256 -10.35 26.63 -31.97
C PRO A 256 -9.11 26.02 -32.63
N GLY A 257 -7.96 26.69 -32.56
CA GLY A 257 -6.72 26.21 -33.15
C GLY A 257 -6.19 24.91 -32.49
N ALA A 258 -6.57 24.62 -31.23
CA ALA A 258 -6.21 23.35 -30.57
C ALA A 258 -6.91 22.17 -31.25
N GLU A 259 -8.18 22.30 -31.63
CA GLU A 259 -8.93 21.27 -32.34
C GLU A 259 -8.31 20.98 -33.71
N VAL A 260 -7.90 22.03 -34.44
CA VAL A 260 -7.17 21.87 -35.70
C VAL A 260 -5.87 21.11 -35.54
N LEU A 261 -5.11 21.39 -34.46
CA LEU A 261 -3.86 20.65 -34.15
C LEU A 261 -4.13 19.20 -33.83
N LEU A 262 -5.17 18.90 -33.07
CA LEU A 262 -5.50 17.54 -32.65
C LEU A 262 -6.03 16.66 -33.77
N GLU A 263 -6.86 17.24 -34.69
CA GLU A 263 -7.55 16.47 -35.71
C GLU A 263 -6.82 16.43 -37.05
N ARG A 264 -6.13 17.52 -37.43
CA ARG A 264 -5.64 17.73 -38.78
C ARG A 264 -4.14 17.76 -38.96
N THR A 265 -3.38 17.55 -37.87
CA THR A 265 -1.93 17.63 -37.95
C THR A 265 -1.26 16.29 -37.69
N ARG A 266 -0.03 16.15 -38.17
CA ARG A 266 0.85 15.05 -37.80
C ARG A 266 1.28 15.23 -36.36
N ASP A 267 1.54 14.13 -35.64
CA ASP A 267 1.99 14.11 -34.24
C ASP A 267 3.17 15.02 -33.95
N GLU A 268 4.04 15.25 -34.97
CA GLU A 268 5.19 16.14 -34.86
C GLU A 268 4.83 17.61 -34.63
N LEU A 269 3.75 18.13 -35.26
CA LEU A 269 3.35 19.53 -35.07
C LEU A 269 2.67 19.70 -33.71
N LEU A 270 1.85 18.75 -33.30
CA LEU A 270 1.25 18.76 -31.97
C LEU A 270 2.30 18.71 -30.87
N LEU A 271 3.29 17.80 -30.98
CA LEU A 271 4.42 17.72 -30.05
C LEU A 271 5.21 19.02 -30.05
N THR A 272 5.49 19.59 -31.23
CA THR A 272 6.20 20.87 -31.35
C THR A 272 5.44 21.99 -30.63
N ALA A 273 4.12 22.10 -30.86
CA ALA A 273 3.30 23.10 -30.18
C ALA A 273 3.37 22.95 -28.65
N ARG A 274 3.21 21.74 -28.14
CA ARG A 274 3.28 21.47 -26.68
C ARG A 274 4.63 21.88 -26.10
N VAL A 275 5.74 21.41 -26.69
CA VAL A 275 7.08 21.70 -26.17
C VAL A 275 7.38 23.19 -26.20
N VAL A 276 7.06 23.90 -27.28
CA VAL A 276 7.27 25.35 -27.37
C VAL A 276 6.43 26.12 -26.35
N LEU A 277 5.18 25.67 -26.11
CA LEU A 277 4.31 26.28 -25.12
C LEU A 277 4.82 26.02 -23.69
N ASP A 278 5.28 24.82 -23.40
CA ASP A 278 5.88 24.46 -22.10
C ASP A 278 7.14 25.26 -21.80
N HIS A 279 7.92 25.60 -22.81
CA HIS A 279 9.08 26.52 -22.70
C HIS A 279 8.72 28.00 -22.78
N GLY A 280 7.43 28.35 -22.65
CA GLY A 280 7.00 29.75 -22.67
C GLY A 280 7.24 30.48 -24.02
N GLY A 281 7.48 29.75 -25.10
CA GLY A 281 7.81 30.28 -26.42
C GLY A 281 9.32 30.42 -26.68
N GLU A 282 10.17 29.95 -25.76
CA GLU A 282 11.61 29.96 -25.95
C GLU A 282 12.05 28.93 -26.99
N VAL A 283 12.37 29.45 -28.22
CA VAL A 283 12.66 28.60 -29.38
C VAL A 283 13.94 27.77 -29.19
N SER A 284 14.97 28.33 -28.52
CA SER A 284 16.24 27.62 -28.34
C SER A 284 16.08 26.40 -27.45
N ALA A 285 15.44 26.55 -26.29
CA ALA A 285 15.16 25.47 -25.35
C ALA A 285 14.23 24.40 -25.96
N ALA A 286 13.20 24.83 -26.68
CA ALA A 286 12.31 23.90 -27.36
C ALA A 286 13.00 23.11 -28.50
N ALA A 287 13.92 23.73 -29.26
CA ALA A 287 14.68 23.03 -30.29
C ALA A 287 15.61 21.97 -29.71
N GLU A 288 16.25 22.27 -28.58
CA GLU A 288 17.09 21.34 -27.83
C GLU A 288 16.29 20.13 -27.34
N GLU A 289 15.14 20.36 -26.70
CA GLU A 289 14.28 19.27 -26.21
C GLU A 289 13.73 18.40 -27.34
N LEU A 290 13.33 19.02 -28.47
CA LEU A 290 12.85 18.29 -29.65
C LEU A 290 13.97 17.63 -30.48
N HIS A 291 15.24 17.85 -30.13
CA HIS A 291 16.40 17.38 -30.88
C HIS A 291 16.36 17.77 -32.38
N VAL A 292 15.92 19.00 -32.65
CA VAL A 292 15.83 19.53 -34.05
C VAL A 292 16.66 20.81 -34.19
N HIS A 293 17.12 21.05 -35.42
CA HIS A 293 17.77 22.34 -35.70
C HIS A 293 16.74 23.49 -35.63
N ARG A 294 17.17 24.66 -35.16
CA ARG A 294 16.29 25.84 -35.03
C ARG A 294 15.55 26.21 -36.34
N THR A 295 16.16 26.00 -37.51
CA THR A 295 15.49 26.26 -38.79
C THR A 295 14.30 25.33 -39.01
N THR A 296 14.41 24.07 -38.65
CA THR A 296 13.32 23.10 -38.69
C THR A 296 12.19 23.51 -37.75
N LEU A 297 12.56 23.97 -36.54
CA LEU A 297 11.57 24.44 -35.58
C LEU A 297 10.83 25.68 -36.09
N TYR A 298 11.53 26.67 -36.66
CA TYR A 298 10.87 27.83 -37.27
C TYR A 298 9.91 27.44 -38.40
N TYR A 299 10.27 26.50 -39.26
CA TYR A 299 9.39 25.97 -40.30
C TYR A 299 8.11 25.35 -39.67
N ARG A 300 8.26 24.52 -38.64
CA ARG A 300 7.12 23.92 -37.93
C ARG A 300 6.25 24.97 -37.22
N LEU A 301 6.85 25.99 -36.60
CA LEU A 301 6.10 27.10 -36.00
C LEU A 301 5.28 27.92 -37.02
N ASN A 302 5.86 28.23 -38.14
CA ASN A 302 5.14 28.91 -39.22
C ASN A 302 3.97 28.03 -39.72
N ARG A 303 4.19 26.73 -39.86
CA ARG A 303 3.12 25.81 -40.26
C ARG A 303 1.99 25.72 -39.24
N ILE A 304 2.34 25.72 -37.92
CA ILE A 304 1.36 25.79 -36.83
C ILE A 304 0.57 27.12 -36.94
N ALA A 305 1.23 28.24 -37.14
CA ALA A 305 0.59 29.52 -37.25
C ALA A 305 -0.37 29.62 -38.47
N GLU A 306 0.02 29.04 -39.60
CA GLU A 306 -0.87 28.95 -40.79
C GLU A 306 -2.13 28.12 -40.52
N LEU A 307 -2.01 27.02 -39.76
CA LEU A 307 -3.10 26.10 -39.45
C LEU A 307 -4.04 26.62 -38.37
N THR A 308 -3.48 27.26 -37.34
CA THR A 308 -4.22 27.64 -36.13
C THR A 308 -4.57 29.11 -36.05
N GLY A 309 -3.92 29.96 -36.85
CA GLY A 309 -3.97 31.41 -36.73
C GLY A 309 -3.16 31.96 -35.53
N VAL A 310 -2.39 31.14 -34.83
CA VAL A 310 -1.65 31.51 -33.59
C VAL A 310 -0.15 31.49 -33.83
N ASP A 311 0.50 32.63 -33.63
CA ASP A 311 1.98 32.66 -33.50
C ASP A 311 2.40 32.33 -32.09
N LEU A 312 2.96 31.13 -31.88
CA LEU A 312 3.42 30.65 -30.59
C LEU A 312 4.58 31.45 -29.99
N ARG A 313 5.20 32.33 -30.76
CA ARG A 313 6.26 33.26 -30.28
C ARG A 313 5.65 34.55 -29.71
N SER A 314 4.39 34.81 -29.96
CA SER A 314 3.67 36.05 -29.61
C SER A 314 2.59 35.75 -28.53
N GLY A 315 2.41 36.66 -27.57
CA GLY A 315 1.79 36.36 -26.28
C GLY A 315 0.29 36.15 -26.16
N GLY A 316 -0.55 36.76 -27.02
CA GLY A 316 -1.99 36.86 -26.74
C GLY A 316 -2.73 35.53 -26.66
N ASP A 317 -2.78 34.80 -27.77
CA ASP A 317 -3.56 33.54 -27.86
C ASP A 317 -2.79 32.31 -27.40
N ARG A 318 -1.48 32.45 -27.11
CA ARG A 318 -0.61 31.37 -26.69
C ARG A 318 -1.11 30.65 -25.43
N THR A 319 -1.56 31.43 -24.44
CA THR A 319 -2.03 30.86 -23.15
C THR A 319 -3.32 30.07 -23.37
N SER A 320 -4.29 30.56 -24.08
CA SER A 320 -5.54 29.86 -24.35
C SER A 320 -5.33 28.58 -25.18
N LEU A 321 -4.44 28.62 -26.18
CA LEU A 321 -4.06 27.44 -26.95
C LEU A 321 -3.39 26.37 -26.00
N HIS A 322 -2.48 26.81 -25.12
CA HIS A 322 -1.82 25.90 -24.17
C HIS A 322 -2.83 25.23 -23.25
N MET A 323 -3.74 26.01 -22.64
CA MET A 323 -4.79 25.49 -21.77
C MET A 323 -5.73 24.53 -22.53
N ALA A 324 -6.06 24.82 -23.82
CA ALA A 324 -6.87 23.94 -24.63
C ALA A 324 -6.18 22.59 -24.90
N LEU A 325 -4.86 22.60 -25.15
CA LEU A 325 -4.07 21.37 -25.32
C LEU A 325 -3.92 20.57 -24.00
N TRP A 326 -3.80 21.26 -22.87
CA TRP A 326 -3.81 20.62 -21.56
C TRP A 326 -5.18 19.96 -21.29
N LEU A 327 -6.28 20.65 -21.58
CA LEU A 327 -7.63 20.11 -21.42
C LEU A 327 -7.82 18.83 -22.24
N ALA A 328 -7.38 18.84 -23.50
CA ALA A 328 -7.44 17.67 -24.36
C ALA A 328 -6.62 16.51 -23.80
N ALA A 329 -5.37 16.76 -23.41
CA ALA A 329 -4.48 15.75 -22.84
C ALA A 329 -5.03 15.18 -21.52
N TYR A 330 -5.55 16.02 -20.62
CA TYR A 330 -6.13 15.59 -19.37
C TYR A 330 -7.34 14.68 -19.55
N ARG A 331 -8.19 14.97 -20.53
CA ARG A 331 -9.37 14.16 -20.83
C ARG A 331 -9.03 12.83 -21.50
N SER A 332 -7.99 12.81 -22.35
CA SER A 332 -7.56 11.58 -23.02
C SER A 332 -6.70 10.66 -22.16
N ALA A 333 -6.14 11.15 -21.07
CA ALA A 333 -5.23 10.35 -20.23
C ALA A 333 -5.87 9.10 -19.58
N PHE A 334 -7.19 8.93 -19.65
CA PHE A 334 -7.93 7.83 -19.02
C PHE A 334 -9.18 7.38 -19.79
N VAL A 335 -9.15 7.46 -21.10
CA VAL A 335 -10.15 6.81 -21.97
C VAL A 335 -9.74 5.40 -22.35
#